data_ee6e599e9eafb211426aabeb2dc5dc6c
#
_entry.id   ee6e599e9eafb211426aabeb2dc5dc6c
#
_cell.length_a   1.000
_cell.length_b   1.000
_cell.length_c   1.000
_cell.angle_alpha   90.00
_cell.angle_beta   90.00
_cell.angle_gamma   90.00
#
_symmetry.space_group_name_H-M   'P 1'
#
loop_
_entity.id
_entity.type
_entity.pdbx_description
1 polymer ?
#
loop_
_entity_poly.entity_id
_entity_poly.type
_entity_poly.pdbx_seq_one_letter_code
_entity_poly.pdbx_strand_id
1 'polypeptide(L)'
;VKAEGERSLLHKEYTVAGIPFSDGDKEYVIIASAEDVIGFNRLVDLQRLLIALFIILIVLVAISGWVYAGRALQPIKRIINDVQNISPQNLSQRLEESQHPDEMGKLIFIFNGLLARIENAFQLQKMFVSNVSHELKNPLTNITSQLEVTLLNERTKEEYRETIESVLDDIKGLNHLSNSLLDLARLTRESDSFTMSQVRLDEILWETRESVAAIDLNYKVEIEILDMPEDEKLLYVNGNPYLLKTAFQNIIENACKFSTDGKARVSLSCQKDDLIVRVTDRGPGIEEKDLENVFQPFFRTDATSKVRGYGVGLPLCQRIISIHKGKISIESVPGAGTAVIVVLKPALGF
;
A
#
# COMPACT_ATOMS: atom_id res chain seq x y z
N VAL A 1 -21.70 -83.59 -35.18
CA VAL A 1 -22.02 -83.21 -36.56
C VAL A 1 -23.36 -83.79 -37.02
N LYS A 2 -23.80 -84.87 -36.45
CA LYS A 2 -24.97 -85.64 -36.94
C LYS A 2 -26.36 -85.08 -36.52
N ALA A 3 -26.45 -84.05 -35.71
CA ALA A 3 -27.75 -83.70 -35.10
C ALA A 3 -28.32 -82.32 -35.41
N GLU A 4 -27.58 -81.40 -36.06
CA GLU A 4 -28.03 -80.01 -36.19
C GLU A 4 -27.49 -79.34 -37.45
N GLY A 5 -28.01 -79.62 -38.64
CA GLY A 5 -27.80 -78.79 -39.81
C GLY A 5 -26.35 -78.28 -40.06
N GLU A 6 -26.16 -77.39 -41.01
CA GLU A 6 -24.85 -76.83 -41.37
C GLU A 6 -24.11 -76.22 -40.13
N ARG A 7 -22.89 -76.77 -39.86
CA ARG A 7 -21.99 -76.13 -38.88
C ARG A 7 -20.73 -75.64 -39.58
N SER A 8 -20.42 -74.42 -39.45
CA SER A 8 -19.14 -73.85 -39.86
C SER A 8 -18.19 -73.70 -38.66
N LEU A 9 -16.96 -74.10 -38.77
CA LEU A 9 -15.90 -73.99 -37.80
C LEU A 9 -14.78 -73.08 -38.39
N LEU A 10 -14.42 -72.05 -37.76
CA LEU A 10 -13.23 -71.24 -38.09
C LEU A 10 -12.00 -71.93 -37.45
N HIS A 11 -11.09 -72.43 -38.23
CA HIS A 11 -9.81 -72.86 -37.76
C HIS A 11 -8.70 -72.11 -38.46
N LYS A 12 -7.99 -71.27 -37.67
CA LYS A 12 -6.91 -70.34 -37.99
C LYS A 12 -6.73 -69.80 -39.42
N GLU A 13 -7.02 -70.55 -40.44
CA GLU A 13 -6.83 -70.21 -41.87
C GLU A 13 -7.93 -70.75 -42.79
N TYR A 14 -8.80 -71.67 -42.32
CA TYR A 14 -9.80 -72.30 -43.15
C TYR A 14 -11.20 -72.22 -42.53
N THR A 15 -12.18 -71.86 -43.34
CA THR A 15 -13.58 -72.01 -43.00
C THR A 15 -14.02 -73.43 -43.49
N VAL A 16 -14.44 -74.25 -42.54
CA VAL A 16 -14.87 -75.62 -42.83
C VAL A 16 -16.38 -75.72 -42.64
N ALA A 17 -17.11 -76.07 -43.67
CA ALA A 17 -18.54 -76.38 -43.62
C ALA A 17 -18.80 -77.84 -43.82
N GLY A 18 -19.54 -78.45 -42.92
CA GLY A 18 -19.96 -79.83 -43.01
C GLY A 18 -21.46 -79.95 -43.26
N ILE A 19 -21.83 -80.59 -44.39
CA ILE A 19 -23.25 -80.82 -44.75
C ILE A 19 -23.53 -82.31 -44.67
N PRO A 20 -24.52 -82.76 -43.88
CA PRO A 20 -24.91 -84.18 -43.85
C PRO A 20 -25.65 -84.56 -45.17
N PHE A 21 -25.25 -85.66 -45.77
CA PHE A 21 -25.86 -86.22 -46.99
C PHE A 21 -26.21 -87.70 -46.79
N SER A 22 -27.44 -88.05 -47.13
CA SER A 22 -27.93 -89.44 -47.01
C SER A 22 -28.18 -90.05 -48.40
N ASP A 23 -27.55 -91.21 -48.68
CA ASP A 23 -27.79 -91.95 -49.90
C ASP A 23 -28.23 -93.37 -49.52
N GLY A 24 -29.52 -93.61 -49.64
CA GLY A 24 -30.14 -94.90 -49.24
C GLY A 24 -29.98 -95.14 -47.72
N ASP A 25 -29.39 -96.22 -47.33
CA ASP A 25 -29.20 -96.66 -45.94
C ASP A 25 -27.87 -96.15 -45.32
N LYS A 26 -27.11 -95.33 -46.06
CA LYS A 26 -25.81 -94.88 -45.63
C LYS A 26 -25.85 -93.34 -45.46
N GLU A 27 -25.34 -92.83 -44.30
CA GLU A 27 -25.15 -91.40 -43.99
C GLU A 27 -23.70 -91.02 -44.25
N TYR A 28 -23.53 -89.88 -44.97
CA TYR A 28 -22.24 -89.28 -45.28
C TYR A 28 -22.24 -87.86 -44.79
N VAL A 29 -21.05 -87.29 -44.51
CA VAL A 29 -20.85 -85.91 -44.26
C VAL A 29 -19.90 -85.36 -45.34
N ILE A 30 -20.39 -84.46 -46.16
CA ILE A 30 -19.57 -83.75 -47.13
C ILE A 30 -18.92 -82.61 -46.41
N ILE A 31 -17.59 -82.61 -46.37
CA ILE A 31 -16.81 -81.50 -45.74
C ILE A 31 -16.20 -80.67 -46.85
N ALA A 32 -16.59 -79.38 -46.93
CA ALA A 32 -15.96 -78.38 -47.78
C ALA A 32 -15.07 -77.50 -46.92
N SER A 33 -13.85 -77.25 -47.34
CA SER A 33 -12.93 -76.35 -46.69
C SER A 33 -12.49 -75.30 -47.70
N ALA A 34 -12.58 -74.04 -47.32
CA ALA A 34 -12.14 -72.87 -48.11
C ALA A 34 -11.25 -71.97 -47.30
N GLU A 35 -10.18 -71.52 -47.91
CA GLU A 35 -9.32 -70.46 -47.33
C GLU A 35 -9.77 -69.08 -47.83
N ASP A 36 -10.16 -68.22 -46.92
CA ASP A 36 -10.52 -66.82 -47.30
C ASP A 36 -9.28 -65.92 -47.33
N VAL A 37 -8.36 -66.24 -48.23
CA VAL A 37 -7.11 -65.47 -48.44
C VAL A 37 -7.38 -64.00 -48.81
N ILE A 38 -8.47 -63.74 -49.53
CA ILE A 38 -8.81 -62.38 -49.99
C ILE A 38 -9.37 -61.55 -48.83
N GLY A 39 -10.25 -62.14 -48.01
CA GLY A 39 -10.81 -61.39 -46.82
C GLY A 39 -9.76 -61.10 -45.77
N PHE A 40 -8.89 -62.14 -45.49
CA PHE A 40 -7.83 -61.96 -44.50
C PHE A 40 -6.80 -60.91 -44.93
N ASN A 41 -6.34 -60.91 -46.17
CA ASN A 41 -5.43 -59.90 -46.69
C ASN A 41 -6.04 -58.51 -46.68
N ARG A 42 -7.34 -58.35 -46.98
CA ARG A 42 -8.03 -57.06 -46.85
C ARG A 42 -8.12 -56.54 -45.41
N LEU A 43 -8.32 -57.44 -44.45
CA LEU A 43 -8.32 -57.05 -43.01
C LEU A 43 -6.93 -56.59 -42.58
N VAL A 44 -5.87 -57.24 -42.97
CA VAL A 44 -4.47 -56.85 -42.70
C VAL A 44 -4.14 -55.48 -43.32
N ASP A 45 -4.56 -55.28 -44.57
CA ASP A 45 -4.35 -54.02 -45.26
C ASP A 45 -5.17 -52.87 -44.61
N LEU A 46 -6.42 -53.14 -44.20
CA LEU A 46 -7.23 -52.20 -43.44
C LEU A 46 -6.57 -51.86 -42.09
N GLN A 47 -6.06 -52.89 -41.38
CA GLN A 47 -5.36 -52.67 -40.10
C GLN A 47 -4.10 -51.80 -40.31
N ARG A 48 -3.29 -52.03 -41.34
CA ARG A 48 -2.12 -51.23 -41.67
C ARG A 48 -2.51 -49.79 -41.97
N LEU A 49 -3.58 -49.57 -42.75
CA LEU A 49 -4.09 -48.24 -43.10
C LEU A 49 -4.58 -47.52 -41.85
N LEU A 50 -5.32 -48.17 -40.94
CA LEU A 50 -5.78 -47.60 -39.71
C LEU A 50 -4.62 -47.21 -38.77
N ILE A 51 -3.59 -48.08 -38.66
CA ILE A 51 -2.39 -47.78 -37.87
C ILE A 51 -1.65 -46.56 -38.45
N ALA A 52 -1.47 -46.53 -39.77
CA ALA A 52 -0.81 -45.40 -40.44
C ALA A 52 -1.59 -44.10 -40.21
N LEU A 53 -2.92 -44.11 -40.38
CA LEU A 53 -3.79 -42.96 -40.11
C LEU A 53 -3.73 -42.51 -38.65
N PHE A 54 -3.71 -43.43 -37.70
CA PHE A 54 -3.59 -43.16 -36.28
C PHE A 54 -2.25 -42.51 -35.93
N ILE A 55 -1.15 -42.98 -36.51
CA ILE A 55 0.18 -42.36 -36.32
C ILE A 55 0.20 -40.91 -36.88
N ILE A 56 -0.34 -40.73 -38.10
CA ILE A 56 -0.43 -39.40 -38.72
C ILE A 56 -1.24 -38.44 -37.82
N LEU A 57 -2.38 -38.92 -37.30
CA LEU A 57 -3.23 -38.10 -36.40
C LEU A 57 -2.49 -37.70 -35.13
N ILE A 58 -1.76 -38.63 -34.48
CA ILE A 58 -0.95 -38.35 -33.29
C ILE A 58 0.10 -37.28 -33.58
N VAL A 59 0.83 -37.42 -34.69
CA VAL A 59 1.86 -36.46 -35.08
C VAL A 59 1.26 -35.07 -35.33
N LEU A 60 0.12 -35.03 -36.02
CA LEU A 60 -0.59 -33.76 -36.31
C LEU A 60 -1.08 -33.08 -35.02
N VAL A 61 -1.66 -33.85 -34.07
CA VAL A 61 -2.08 -33.32 -32.75
C VAL A 61 -0.87 -32.86 -31.97
N ALA A 62 0.25 -33.58 -31.95
CA ALA A 62 1.47 -33.20 -31.27
C ALA A 62 2.06 -31.89 -31.81
N ILE A 63 2.15 -31.75 -33.13
CA ILE A 63 2.65 -30.54 -33.76
C ILE A 63 1.72 -29.34 -33.50
N SER A 64 0.41 -29.53 -33.66
CA SER A 64 -0.56 -28.44 -33.41
C SER A 64 -0.55 -28.03 -31.94
N GLY A 65 -0.47 -28.97 -31.01
CA GLY A 65 -0.36 -28.71 -29.57
C GLY A 65 0.92 -27.96 -29.22
N TRP A 66 2.05 -28.33 -29.80
CA TRP A 66 3.32 -27.62 -29.59
C TRP A 66 3.30 -26.17 -30.10
N VAL A 67 2.77 -25.95 -31.32
CA VAL A 67 2.61 -24.60 -31.89
C VAL A 67 1.65 -23.75 -31.08
N TYR A 68 0.51 -24.34 -30.66
CA TYR A 68 -0.49 -23.64 -29.85
C TYR A 68 0.07 -23.24 -28.47
N ALA A 69 0.70 -24.18 -27.77
CA ALA A 69 1.30 -23.93 -26.47
C ALA A 69 2.39 -22.84 -26.52
N GLY A 70 3.23 -22.86 -27.56
CA GLY A 70 4.25 -21.85 -27.78
C GLY A 70 3.65 -20.45 -27.94
N ARG A 71 2.58 -20.30 -28.75
CA ARG A 71 1.90 -19.02 -28.96
C ARG A 71 1.10 -18.54 -27.74
N ALA A 72 0.43 -19.46 -27.05
CA ALA A 72 -0.36 -19.15 -25.86
C ALA A 72 0.52 -18.71 -24.67
N LEU A 73 1.74 -19.24 -24.53
CA LEU A 73 2.66 -18.88 -23.46
C LEU A 73 3.59 -17.70 -23.79
N GLN A 74 3.65 -17.27 -25.03
CA GLN A 74 4.51 -16.14 -25.46
C GLN A 74 4.22 -14.83 -24.71
N PRO A 75 2.95 -14.39 -24.51
CA PRO A 75 2.63 -13.20 -23.74
C PRO A 75 3.14 -13.26 -22.31
N ILE A 76 3.00 -14.43 -21.66
CA ILE A 76 3.49 -14.63 -20.29
C ILE A 76 5.01 -14.44 -20.20
N LYS A 77 5.75 -15.00 -21.17
CA LYS A 77 7.22 -14.83 -21.22
C LYS A 77 7.62 -13.36 -21.38
N ARG A 78 6.88 -12.58 -22.17
CA ARG A 78 7.13 -11.15 -22.32
C ARG A 78 6.92 -10.42 -20.99
N ILE A 79 5.79 -10.64 -20.31
CA ILE A 79 5.52 -10.04 -19.01
C ILE A 79 6.62 -10.38 -18.01
N ILE A 80 7.05 -11.63 -17.93
CA ILE A 80 8.13 -12.04 -17.03
C ILE A 80 9.42 -11.26 -17.33
N ASN A 81 9.81 -11.15 -18.59
CA ASN A 81 11.01 -10.41 -18.98
C ASN A 81 10.88 -8.91 -18.66
N ASP A 82 9.73 -8.30 -18.96
CA ASP A 82 9.49 -6.89 -18.68
C ASP A 82 9.56 -6.61 -17.18
N VAL A 83 8.92 -7.46 -16.35
CA VAL A 83 8.97 -7.37 -14.89
C VAL A 83 10.40 -7.53 -14.36
N GLN A 84 11.19 -8.46 -14.90
CA GLN A 84 12.59 -8.65 -14.49
C GLN A 84 13.49 -7.45 -14.81
N ASN A 85 13.13 -6.67 -15.82
CA ASN A 85 13.85 -5.45 -16.21
C ASN A 85 13.44 -4.22 -15.39
N ILE A 86 12.37 -4.31 -14.59
CA ILE A 86 11.96 -3.22 -13.71
C ILE A 86 12.93 -3.15 -12.53
N SER A 87 13.51 -1.98 -12.33
CA SER A 87 14.44 -1.68 -11.26
C SER A 87 14.04 -0.38 -10.54
N PRO A 88 14.56 -0.07 -9.36
CA PRO A 88 14.30 1.19 -8.67
C PRO A 88 14.62 2.45 -9.49
N GLN A 89 15.48 2.32 -10.52
CA GLN A 89 15.87 3.43 -11.39
C GLN A 89 14.86 3.68 -12.53
N ASN A 90 14.06 2.67 -12.91
CA ASN A 90 13.10 2.73 -14.02
C ASN A 90 11.67 2.31 -13.64
N LEU A 91 11.25 2.58 -12.39
CA LEU A 91 9.90 2.27 -11.88
C LEU A 91 8.75 2.94 -12.68
N SER A 92 9.07 3.93 -13.52
CA SER A 92 8.10 4.56 -14.42
C SER A 92 7.73 3.69 -15.63
N GLN A 93 8.52 2.63 -15.89
CA GLN A 93 8.18 1.68 -16.94
C GLN A 93 6.89 0.94 -16.60
N ARG A 94 6.02 0.76 -17.62
CA ARG A 94 4.77 0.01 -17.49
C ARG A 94 4.78 -1.17 -18.45
N LEU A 95 4.07 -2.22 -18.07
CA LEU A 95 3.78 -3.31 -18.98
C LEU A 95 2.85 -2.81 -20.09
N GLU A 96 3.10 -3.23 -21.33
CA GLU A 96 2.24 -2.90 -22.47
C GLU A 96 0.82 -3.42 -22.23
N GLU A 97 -0.17 -2.55 -22.41
CA GLU A 97 -1.57 -2.93 -22.26
C GLU A 97 -1.96 -3.98 -23.31
N SER A 98 -2.64 -5.02 -22.89
CA SER A 98 -3.21 -5.99 -23.82
C SER A 98 -4.33 -5.35 -24.62
N GLN A 99 -4.30 -5.53 -25.95
CA GLN A 99 -5.38 -5.06 -26.82
C GLN A 99 -6.69 -5.85 -26.64
N HIS A 100 -6.66 -6.96 -25.90
CA HIS A 100 -7.80 -7.82 -25.63
C HIS A 100 -8.22 -7.75 -24.17
N PRO A 101 -9.53 -7.63 -23.88
CA PRO A 101 -10.06 -7.64 -22.51
C PRO A 101 -10.14 -9.08 -21.97
N ASP A 102 -9.00 -9.75 -21.89
CA ASP A 102 -8.85 -11.09 -21.34
C ASP A 102 -8.23 -11.07 -19.94
N GLU A 103 -8.02 -12.25 -19.34
CA GLU A 103 -7.40 -12.41 -18.03
C GLU A 103 -5.99 -11.80 -17.98
N MET A 104 -5.28 -11.82 -19.12
CA MET A 104 -3.95 -11.23 -19.23
C MET A 104 -4.00 -9.70 -19.18
N GLY A 105 -4.95 -9.07 -19.84
CA GLY A 105 -5.18 -7.62 -19.78
C GLY A 105 -5.50 -7.18 -18.35
N LYS A 106 -6.35 -7.94 -17.63
CA LYS A 106 -6.65 -7.67 -16.23
C LYS A 106 -5.42 -7.81 -15.33
N LEU A 107 -4.57 -8.83 -15.57
CA LEU A 107 -3.32 -9.00 -14.85
C LEU A 107 -2.38 -7.81 -15.04
N ILE A 108 -2.19 -7.39 -16.29
CA ILE A 108 -1.34 -6.22 -16.65
C ILE A 108 -1.87 -4.96 -15.98
N PHE A 109 -3.19 -4.72 -16.01
CA PHE A 109 -3.80 -3.56 -15.35
C PHE A 109 -3.53 -3.54 -13.83
N ILE A 110 -3.76 -4.67 -13.14
CA ILE A 110 -3.50 -4.79 -11.70
C ILE A 110 -2.00 -4.56 -11.41
N PHE A 111 -1.13 -5.15 -12.22
CA PHE A 111 0.32 -5.02 -12.04
C PHE A 111 0.81 -3.57 -12.26
N ASN A 112 0.33 -2.91 -13.30
CA ASN A 112 0.62 -1.49 -13.54
C ASN A 112 0.11 -0.61 -12.38
N GLY A 113 -1.04 -0.94 -11.80
CA GLY A 113 -1.54 -0.28 -10.58
C GLY A 113 -0.63 -0.47 -9.36
N LEU A 114 -0.06 -1.66 -9.19
CA LEU A 114 0.94 -1.92 -8.14
C LEU A 114 2.24 -1.15 -8.39
N LEU A 115 2.73 -1.14 -9.63
CA LEU A 115 3.91 -0.37 -10.02
C LEU A 115 3.74 1.12 -9.74
N ALA A 116 2.57 1.69 -10.06
CA ALA A 116 2.27 3.10 -9.78
C ALA A 116 2.32 3.40 -8.26
N ARG A 117 1.80 2.50 -7.42
CA ARG A 117 1.87 2.66 -5.95
C ARG A 117 3.31 2.57 -5.45
N ILE A 118 4.12 1.65 -5.97
CA ILE A 118 5.53 1.49 -5.60
C ILE A 118 6.33 2.72 -6.05
N GLU A 119 6.12 3.20 -7.27
CA GLU A 119 6.77 4.40 -7.79
C GLU A 119 6.47 5.62 -6.91
N ASN A 120 5.19 5.87 -6.60
CA ASN A 120 4.80 6.95 -5.71
C ASN A 120 5.45 6.84 -4.32
N ALA A 121 5.45 5.65 -3.73
CA ALA A 121 6.11 5.42 -2.44
C ALA A 121 7.62 5.70 -2.51
N PHE A 122 8.28 5.28 -3.58
CA PHE A 122 9.71 5.51 -3.78
C PHE A 122 10.03 6.99 -4.02
N GLN A 123 9.21 7.72 -4.79
CA GLN A 123 9.37 9.15 -4.99
C GLN A 123 9.18 9.93 -3.69
N LEU A 124 8.16 9.59 -2.89
CA LEU A 124 7.96 10.17 -1.57
C LEU A 124 9.16 9.91 -0.64
N GLN A 125 9.71 8.69 -0.65
CA GLN A 125 10.89 8.35 0.13
C GLN A 125 12.12 9.14 -0.32
N LYS A 126 12.34 9.29 -1.63
CA LYS A 126 13.45 10.07 -2.19
C LYS A 126 13.33 11.55 -1.80
N MET A 127 12.15 12.14 -1.94
CA MET A 127 11.88 13.52 -1.51
C MET A 127 12.11 13.68 0.01
N PHE A 128 11.64 12.72 0.81
CA PHE A 128 11.85 12.73 2.26
C PHE A 128 13.35 12.79 2.62
N VAL A 129 14.17 11.89 2.06
CA VAL A 129 15.62 11.86 2.33
C VAL A 129 16.30 13.14 1.88
N SER A 130 15.92 13.67 0.70
CA SER A 130 16.44 14.94 0.20
C SER A 130 16.10 16.09 1.13
N ASN A 131 14.84 16.19 1.53
CA ASN A 131 14.36 17.28 2.40
C ASN A 131 15.00 17.21 3.79
N VAL A 132 15.10 16.00 4.40
CA VAL A 132 15.84 15.81 5.67
C VAL A 132 17.27 16.34 5.54
N SER A 133 17.97 16.01 4.46
CA SER A 133 19.35 16.45 4.24
C SER A 133 19.43 17.98 4.14
N HIS A 134 18.51 18.60 3.43
CA HIS A 134 18.45 20.07 3.29
C HIS A 134 18.10 20.76 4.62
N GLU A 135 17.09 20.27 5.34
CA GLU A 135 16.62 20.86 6.60
C GLU A 135 17.61 20.68 7.75
N LEU A 136 18.48 19.67 7.70
CA LEU A 136 19.59 19.52 8.63
C LEU A 136 20.79 20.39 8.24
N LYS A 137 21.10 20.50 6.94
CA LYS A 137 22.25 21.28 6.47
C LYS A 137 22.11 22.79 6.72
N ASN A 138 20.91 23.32 6.53
CA ASN A 138 20.64 24.75 6.67
C ASN A 138 21.01 25.30 8.07
N PRO A 139 20.48 24.79 9.20
CA PRO A 139 20.83 25.28 10.53
C PRO A 139 22.31 25.00 10.88
N LEU A 140 22.88 23.86 10.44
CA LEU A 140 24.31 23.57 10.65
C LEU A 140 25.19 24.60 9.95
N THR A 141 24.87 24.96 8.70
CA THR A 141 25.59 26.01 7.97
C THR A 141 25.45 27.37 8.68
N ASN A 142 24.23 27.69 9.16
CA ASN A 142 23.97 28.93 9.88
C ASN A 142 24.77 29.01 11.18
N ILE A 143 24.76 27.96 12.01
CA ILE A 143 25.56 27.84 13.23
C ILE A 143 27.03 28.04 12.94
N THR A 144 27.55 27.32 11.94
CA THR A 144 28.97 27.41 11.56
C THR A 144 29.33 28.84 11.14
N SER A 145 28.55 29.46 10.26
CA SER A 145 28.79 30.84 9.80
C SER A 145 28.70 31.85 10.93
N GLN A 146 27.72 31.73 11.84
CA GLN A 146 27.63 32.63 13.00
C GLN A 146 28.88 32.55 13.89
N LEU A 147 29.37 31.31 14.15
CA LEU A 147 30.56 31.12 14.98
C LEU A 147 31.82 31.61 14.27
N GLU A 148 31.99 31.30 12.96
CA GLU A 148 33.12 31.77 12.17
C GLU A 148 33.20 33.32 12.14
N VAL A 149 32.06 33.99 11.83
CA VAL A 149 31.99 35.44 11.80
C VAL A 149 32.28 36.07 13.17
N THR A 150 31.84 35.42 14.26
CA THR A 150 32.09 35.88 15.62
C THR A 150 33.57 35.75 16.01
N LEU A 151 34.29 34.77 15.44
CA LEU A 151 35.74 34.56 15.68
C LEU A 151 36.65 35.49 14.86
N LEU A 152 36.14 36.09 13.77
CA LEU A 152 36.93 36.93 12.88
C LEU A 152 37.38 38.25 13.55
N ASN A 153 36.60 38.80 14.48
CA ASN A 153 36.86 40.06 15.13
C ASN A 153 36.58 39.96 16.63
N GLU A 154 37.27 40.77 17.42
CA GLU A 154 36.90 40.94 18.83
C GLU A 154 35.49 41.54 18.95
N ARG A 155 34.68 40.99 19.84
CA ARG A 155 33.29 41.36 20.08
C ARG A 155 33.11 41.81 21.53
N THR A 156 32.05 42.57 21.79
CA THR A 156 31.63 42.86 23.14
C THR A 156 31.09 41.59 23.82
N LYS A 157 31.04 41.59 25.15
CA LYS A 157 30.46 40.47 25.91
C LYS A 157 29.02 40.25 25.56
N GLU A 158 28.27 41.28 25.29
CA GLU A 158 26.88 41.27 24.90
C GLU A 158 26.72 40.62 23.53
N GLU A 159 27.52 40.97 22.52
CA GLU A 159 27.49 40.37 21.19
C GLU A 159 27.83 38.87 21.21
N TYR A 160 28.84 38.47 22.02
CA TYR A 160 29.12 37.03 22.21
C TYR A 160 27.93 36.29 22.80
N ARG A 161 27.26 36.88 23.80
CA ARG A 161 26.09 36.30 24.43
C ARG A 161 24.94 36.12 23.44
N GLU A 162 24.60 37.14 22.65
CA GLU A 162 23.58 37.09 21.61
C GLU A 162 23.87 36.00 20.60
N THR A 163 25.12 35.89 20.15
CA THR A 163 25.52 34.81 19.22
C THR A 163 25.35 33.44 19.86
N ILE A 164 25.77 33.24 21.10
CA ILE A 164 25.63 31.97 21.81
C ILE A 164 24.16 31.61 22.01
N GLU A 165 23.30 32.57 22.36
CA GLU A 165 21.87 32.39 22.53
C GLU A 165 21.22 31.98 21.18
N SER A 166 21.61 32.67 20.08
CA SER A 166 21.14 32.31 18.72
C SER A 166 21.55 30.90 18.29
N VAL A 167 22.82 30.54 18.50
CA VAL A 167 23.33 29.19 18.19
C VAL A 167 22.64 28.13 19.05
N LEU A 168 22.42 28.41 20.34
CA LEU A 168 21.71 27.49 21.22
C LEU A 168 20.26 27.23 20.74
N ASP A 169 19.59 28.24 20.24
CA ASP A 169 18.25 28.13 19.69
C ASP A 169 18.23 27.32 18.40
N ASP A 170 19.23 27.46 17.52
CA ASP A 170 19.37 26.63 16.32
C ASP A 170 19.61 25.18 16.69
N ILE A 171 20.43 24.90 17.72
CA ILE A 171 20.66 23.53 18.21
C ILE A 171 19.38 22.92 18.81
N LYS A 172 18.59 23.69 19.59
CA LYS A 172 17.29 23.21 20.10
C LYS A 172 16.34 22.87 18.94
N GLY A 173 16.32 23.68 17.89
CA GLY A 173 15.53 23.41 16.68
C GLY A 173 15.95 22.12 15.98
N LEU A 174 17.26 21.88 15.83
CA LEU A 174 17.80 20.64 15.29
C LEU A 174 17.40 19.41 16.11
N ASN A 175 17.50 19.50 17.45
CA ASN A 175 17.07 18.42 18.33
C ASN A 175 15.57 18.11 18.18
N HIS A 176 14.74 19.17 18.09
CA HIS A 176 13.30 18.99 17.86
C HIS A 176 13.01 18.31 16.51
N LEU A 177 13.68 18.73 15.44
CA LEU A 177 13.56 18.10 14.12
C LEU A 177 13.98 16.62 14.20
N SER A 178 15.13 16.33 14.79
CA SER A 178 15.65 14.95 14.92
C SER A 178 14.67 14.05 15.67
N ASN A 179 14.14 14.51 16.81
CA ASN A 179 13.16 13.75 17.60
C ASN A 179 11.86 13.53 16.81
N SER A 180 11.34 14.55 16.11
CA SER A 180 10.14 14.41 15.28
C SER A 180 10.33 13.41 14.13
N LEU A 181 11.53 13.37 13.53
CA LEU A 181 11.85 12.40 12.48
C LEU A 181 11.96 10.97 13.05
N LEU A 182 12.57 10.80 14.22
CA LEU A 182 12.65 9.51 14.90
C LEU A 182 11.27 9.00 15.28
N ASP A 183 10.40 9.86 15.81
CA ASP A 183 9.03 9.48 16.15
C ASP A 183 8.25 9.10 14.89
N LEU A 184 8.35 9.86 13.81
CA LEU A 184 7.71 9.53 12.54
C LEU A 184 8.20 8.18 11.99
N ALA A 185 9.51 7.90 12.07
CA ALA A 185 10.08 6.64 11.63
C ALA A 185 9.62 5.45 12.48
N ARG A 186 9.58 5.60 13.82
CA ARG A 186 9.08 4.58 14.75
C ARG A 186 7.60 4.28 14.51
N LEU A 187 6.77 5.30 14.39
CA LEU A 187 5.34 5.16 14.13
C LEU A 187 5.02 4.52 12.78
N THR A 188 5.94 4.60 11.82
CA THR A 188 5.77 3.97 10.51
C THR A 188 6.08 2.47 10.54
N ARG A 189 7.03 2.03 11.39
CA ARG A 189 7.48 0.63 11.45
C ARG A 189 6.70 -0.22 12.45
N GLU A 190 6.27 0.38 13.56
CA GLU A 190 5.83 -0.34 14.77
C GLU A 190 4.41 0.11 15.21
N SER A 191 3.47 0.22 14.27
CA SER A 191 2.11 0.66 14.59
C SER A 191 1.42 -0.20 15.66
N ASP A 192 1.81 -1.46 15.81
CA ASP A 192 1.18 -2.43 16.72
C ASP A 192 1.92 -2.62 18.07
N SER A 193 3.08 -1.96 18.27
CA SER A 193 3.92 -2.17 19.47
C SER A 193 3.67 -1.17 20.59
N PHE A 194 2.85 -0.15 20.36
CA PHE A 194 2.58 0.85 21.39
C PHE A 194 1.57 0.35 22.42
N THR A 195 1.94 0.47 23.70
CA THR A 195 1.01 0.16 24.80
C THR A 195 -0.12 1.18 24.77
N MET A 196 -1.33 0.70 24.49
CA MET A 196 -2.55 1.49 24.55
C MET A 196 -3.19 1.32 25.93
N SER A 197 -3.68 2.42 26.48
CA SER A 197 -4.41 2.45 27.76
C SER A 197 -5.61 3.37 27.65
N GLN A 198 -6.49 3.33 28.63
CA GLN A 198 -7.56 4.31 28.73
C GLN A 198 -6.96 5.64 29.21
N VAL A 199 -7.09 6.66 28.38
CA VAL A 199 -6.53 8.00 28.61
C VAL A 199 -7.66 9.01 28.59
N ARG A 200 -7.71 9.88 29.58
CA ARG A 200 -8.68 10.96 29.69
C ARG A 200 -8.23 12.13 28.79
N LEU A 201 -9.02 12.41 27.77
CA LEU A 201 -8.61 13.35 26.70
C LEU A 201 -8.54 14.80 27.19
N ASP A 202 -9.46 15.23 28.03
CA ASP A 202 -9.45 16.57 28.64
C ASP A 202 -8.19 16.80 29.48
N GLU A 203 -7.74 15.81 30.26
CA GLU A 203 -6.50 15.88 31.04
C GLU A 203 -5.28 16.08 30.12
N ILE A 204 -5.20 15.32 29.01
CA ILE A 204 -4.14 15.50 28.02
C ILE A 204 -4.14 16.91 27.45
N LEU A 205 -5.31 17.49 27.16
CA LEU A 205 -5.39 18.87 26.64
C LEU A 205 -4.91 19.89 27.68
N TRP A 206 -5.27 19.74 28.96
CA TRP A 206 -4.80 20.61 30.03
C TRP A 206 -3.28 20.52 30.23
N GLU A 207 -2.72 19.30 30.30
CA GLU A 207 -1.27 19.12 30.38
C GLU A 207 -0.54 19.71 29.15
N THR A 208 -1.13 19.57 27.97
CA THR A 208 -0.56 20.13 26.73
C THR A 208 -0.56 21.64 26.75
N ARG A 209 -1.62 22.27 27.26
CA ARG A 209 -1.69 23.73 27.46
C ARG A 209 -0.53 24.23 28.29
N GLU A 210 -0.27 23.60 29.44
CA GLU A 210 0.85 23.99 30.32
C GLU A 210 2.19 23.84 29.62
N SER A 211 2.37 22.72 28.86
CA SER A 211 3.59 22.46 28.10
C SER A 211 3.83 23.54 27.02
N VAL A 212 2.80 23.93 26.27
CA VAL A 212 2.90 24.93 25.21
C VAL A 212 3.14 26.32 25.78
N ALA A 213 2.47 26.69 26.90
CA ALA A 213 2.70 27.95 27.57
C ALA A 213 4.13 28.13 28.12
N ALA A 214 4.81 27.01 28.40
CA ALA A 214 6.21 27.02 28.84
C ALA A 214 7.23 27.19 27.70
N ILE A 215 6.83 27.00 26.42
CA ILE A 215 7.70 27.16 25.25
C ILE A 215 7.96 28.66 24.98
N ASP A 216 6.91 29.48 24.98
CA ASP A 216 6.99 30.90 24.75
C ASP A 216 5.97 31.63 25.62
N LEU A 217 6.40 32.66 26.36
CA LEU A 217 5.56 33.45 27.23
C LEU A 217 4.44 34.22 26.49
N ASN A 218 4.58 34.41 25.19
CA ASN A 218 3.58 35.05 24.34
C ASN A 218 2.46 34.09 23.92
N TYR A 219 2.66 32.77 24.06
CA TYR A 219 1.65 31.80 23.68
C TYR A 219 0.53 31.73 24.72
N LYS A 220 -0.72 31.86 24.24
CA LYS A 220 -1.93 31.78 25.05
C LYS A 220 -2.87 30.73 24.51
N VAL A 221 -3.12 29.72 25.34
CA VAL A 221 -4.03 28.61 24.97
C VAL A 221 -5.30 28.72 25.80
N GLU A 222 -6.42 28.93 25.11
CA GLU A 222 -7.76 28.99 25.71
C GLU A 222 -8.44 27.61 25.45
N ILE A 223 -8.79 26.89 26.54
CA ILE A 223 -9.51 25.62 26.45
C ILE A 223 -10.97 25.85 26.84
N GLU A 224 -11.88 25.43 25.99
CA GLU A 224 -13.32 25.47 26.20
C GLU A 224 -13.92 24.07 25.98
N ILE A 225 -14.73 23.61 26.93
CA ILE A 225 -15.49 22.38 26.79
C ILE A 225 -16.92 22.79 26.44
N LEU A 226 -17.31 22.55 25.17
CA LEU A 226 -18.60 23.01 24.64
C LEU A 226 -19.77 22.13 25.09
N ASP A 227 -19.58 20.82 24.98
CA ASP A 227 -20.60 19.83 25.35
C ASP A 227 -19.97 18.77 26.24
N MET A 228 -20.15 18.95 27.58
CA MET A 228 -19.67 17.96 28.54
C MET A 228 -20.62 16.75 28.49
N PRO A 229 -20.14 15.53 28.19
CA PRO A 229 -21.01 14.38 28.22
C PRO A 229 -21.51 14.08 29.63
N GLU A 230 -22.77 13.63 29.77
CA GLU A 230 -23.32 13.21 31.06
C GLU A 230 -22.55 12.03 31.68
N ASP A 231 -22.05 11.13 30.84
CA ASP A 231 -21.15 10.05 31.25
C ASP A 231 -19.70 10.45 31.00
N GLU A 232 -18.95 10.70 32.08
CA GLU A 232 -17.51 11.03 32.00
C GLU A 232 -16.69 9.94 31.33
N LYS A 233 -17.16 8.70 31.24
CA LYS A 233 -16.49 7.63 30.50
C LYS A 233 -16.31 7.94 29.03
N LEU A 234 -17.17 8.77 28.46
CA LEU A 234 -17.05 9.22 27.07
C LEU A 234 -15.83 10.13 26.83
N LEU A 235 -15.20 10.65 27.88
CA LEU A 235 -13.94 11.44 27.76
C LEU A 235 -12.69 10.55 27.66
N TYR A 236 -12.82 9.24 27.90
CA TYR A 236 -11.71 8.31 27.79
C TYR A 236 -11.57 7.82 26.34
N VAL A 237 -10.34 7.81 25.86
CA VAL A 237 -9.94 7.22 24.57
C VAL A 237 -8.99 6.07 24.82
N ASN A 238 -9.01 5.06 23.97
CA ASN A 238 -8.00 4.00 24.00
C ASN A 238 -6.77 4.50 23.23
N GLY A 239 -5.71 4.89 23.96
CA GLY A 239 -4.57 5.54 23.36
C GLY A 239 -3.29 5.44 24.18
N ASN A 240 -2.21 5.94 23.58
CA ASN A 240 -0.94 6.15 24.27
C ASN A 240 -0.87 7.62 24.70
N PRO A 241 -0.74 7.93 26.01
CA PRO A 241 -0.78 9.29 26.52
C PRO A 241 0.36 10.16 25.97
N TYR A 242 1.55 9.61 25.83
CA TYR A 242 2.70 10.33 25.28
C TYR A 242 2.47 10.75 23.84
N LEU A 243 1.98 9.83 23.00
CA LEU A 243 1.72 10.12 21.59
C LEU A 243 0.58 11.13 21.42
N LEU A 244 -0.52 11.00 22.17
CA LEU A 244 -1.63 11.95 22.12
C LEU A 244 -1.18 13.35 22.55
N LYS A 245 -0.40 13.45 23.65
CA LYS A 245 0.19 14.70 24.11
C LYS A 245 1.09 15.30 23.04
N THR A 246 1.96 14.52 22.39
CA THR A 246 2.83 14.97 21.29
C THR A 246 2.00 15.52 20.12
N ALA A 247 0.92 14.83 19.72
CA ALA A 247 0.06 15.30 18.63
C ALA A 247 -0.61 16.63 18.97
N PHE A 248 -1.26 16.74 20.13
CA PHE A 248 -1.93 17.99 20.53
C PHE A 248 -0.95 19.12 20.77
N GLN A 249 0.23 18.84 21.32
CA GLN A 249 1.27 19.86 21.48
C GLN A 249 1.69 20.45 20.14
N ASN A 250 1.95 19.61 19.13
CA ASN A 250 2.29 20.08 17.78
C ASN A 250 1.15 20.92 17.14
N ILE A 251 -0.11 20.49 17.31
CA ILE A 251 -1.26 21.19 16.76
C ILE A 251 -1.43 22.56 17.45
N ILE A 252 -1.40 22.59 18.78
CA ILE A 252 -1.64 23.79 19.57
C ILE A 252 -0.47 24.77 19.44
N GLU A 253 0.78 24.27 19.43
CA GLU A 253 1.96 25.10 19.18
C GLU A 253 1.90 25.74 17.80
N ASN A 254 1.54 24.99 16.76
CA ASN A 254 1.34 25.53 15.42
C ASN A 254 0.27 26.64 15.41
N ALA A 255 -0.87 26.41 16.07
CA ALA A 255 -1.92 27.40 16.17
C ALA A 255 -1.45 28.72 16.86
N CYS A 256 -0.72 28.61 17.97
CA CYS A 256 -0.13 29.80 18.63
C CYS A 256 0.89 30.49 17.73
N LYS A 257 1.77 29.73 17.11
CA LYS A 257 2.89 30.22 16.31
C LYS A 257 2.47 30.95 15.05
N PHE A 258 1.40 30.49 14.38
CA PHE A 258 0.90 31.11 13.16
C PHE A 258 -0.18 32.15 13.44
N SER A 259 -0.75 32.20 14.64
CA SER A 259 -1.70 33.20 15.04
C SER A 259 -1.05 34.55 15.11
N THR A 260 -1.74 35.62 14.66
CA THR A 260 -1.26 37.01 14.70
C THR A 260 -1.17 37.54 16.13
N ASP A 261 -1.91 36.97 17.07
CA ASP A 261 -1.97 37.38 18.49
C ASP A 261 -1.35 36.35 19.46
N GLY A 262 -0.69 35.30 18.92
CA GLY A 262 -0.07 34.21 19.69
C GLY A 262 -1.09 33.33 20.41
N LYS A 263 -2.36 33.34 20.00
CA LYS A 263 -3.44 32.63 20.68
C LYS A 263 -3.92 31.42 19.89
N ALA A 264 -4.15 30.31 20.62
CA ALA A 264 -4.85 29.14 20.14
C ALA A 264 -6.12 28.92 20.97
N ARG A 265 -7.26 28.72 20.31
CA ARG A 265 -8.49 28.28 20.97
C ARG A 265 -8.70 26.81 20.74
N VAL A 266 -8.81 26.06 21.82
CA VAL A 266 -9.03 24.62 21.83
C VAL A 266 -10.44 24.38 22.34
N SER A 267 -11.30 23.75 21.53
CA SER A 267 -12.62 23.33 21.98
C SER A 267 -12.73 21.80 21.96
N LEU A 268 -13.27 21.24 23.03
CA LEU A 268 -13.63 19.84 23.17
C LEU A 268 -15.14 19.71 23.16
N SER A 269 -15.66 18.84 22.29
CA SER A 269 -17.09 18.51 22.25
C SER A 269 -17.29 17.01 22.04
N CYS A 270 -18.42 16.48 22.51
CA CYS A 270 -18.83 15.11 22.30
C CYS A 270 -20.07 15.11 21.41
N GLN A 271 -19.98 14.54 20.20
CA GLN A 271 -21.08 14.52 19.24
C GLN A 271 -21.26 13.09 18.71
N LYS A 272 -22.46 12.51 18.87
CA LYS A 272 -22.82 11.16 18.35
C LYS A 272 -21.76 10.10 18.66
N ASP A 273 -21.29 10.03 19.89
CA ASP A 273 -20.26 9.08 20.33
C ASP A 273 -18.85 9.33 19.73
N ASP A 274 -18.58 10.52 19.24
CA ASP A 274 -17.26 10.94 18.82
C ASP A 274 -16.76 12.10 19.70
N LEU A 275 -15.51 12.03 20.14
CA LEU A 275 -14.81 13.14 20.77
C LEU A 275 -14.16 13.99 19.69
N ILE A 276 -14.55 15.26 19.63
CA ILE A 276 -14.05 16.22 18.64
C ILE A 276 -13.24 17.28 19.36
N VAL A 277 -11.95 17.35 19.04
CA VAL A 277 -11.06 18.45 19.45
C VAL A 277 -10.85 19.36 18.26
N ARG A 278 -11.23 20.62 18.40
CA ARG A 278 -11.01 21.66 17.39
C ARG A 278 -10.02 22.68 17.94
N VAL A 279 -8.92 22.87 17.24
CA VAL A 279 -7.90 23.89 17.56
C VAL A 279 -7.93 24.95 16.48
N THR A 280 -8.20 26.19 16.88
CA THR A 280 -8.38 27.33 15.96
C THR A 280 -7.37 28.41 16.23
N ASP A 281 -6.81 29.01 15.19
CA ASP A 281 -5.94 30.18 15.21
C ASP A 281 -6.52 31.32 14.38
N ARG A 282 -5.89 32.51 14.52
CA ARG A 282 -6.16 33.71 13.71
C ARG A 282 -4.96 34.05 12.83
N GLY A 283 -4.43 33.04 12.18
CA GLY A 283 -3.28 33.16 11.29
C GLY A 283 -3.64 33.62 9.88
N PRO A 284 -2.68 33.54 8.95
CA PRO A 284 -2.87 33.93 7.55
C PRO A 284 -3.80 33.00 6.79
N GLY A 285 -4.15 31.84 7.38
CA GLY A 285 -4.91 30.80 6.69
C GLY A 285 -4.09 30.05 5.63
N ILE A 286 -4.74 29.08 4.97
CA ILE A 286 -4.14 28.18 3.98
C ILE A 286 -5.00 28.22 2.73
N GLU A 287 -4.38 28.34 1.56
CA GLU A 287 -5.09 28.27 0.29
C GLU A 287 -5.64 26.86 0.03
N GLU A 288 -6.80 26.77 -0.63
CA GLU A 288 -7.50 25.49 -0.90
C GLU A 288 -6.61 24.47 -1.63
N LYS A 289 -5.79 24.93 -2.58
CA LYS A 289 -4.83 24.09 -3.32
C LYS A 289 -3.77 23.42 -2.44
N ASP A 290 -3.48 24.00 -1.28
CA ASP A 290 -2.44 23.55 -0.36
C ASP A 290 -2.98 22.66 0.76
N LEU A 291 -4.31 22.62 0.99
CA LEU A 291 -4.94 21.87 2.09
C LEU A 291 -4.64 20.36 2.03
N GLU A 292 -4.56 19.79 0.85
CA GLU A 292 -4.22 18.35 0.68
C GLU A 292 -2.74 18.08 0.97
N ASN A 293 -1.88 19.08 0.80
CA ASN A 293 -0.43 18.93 0.90
C ASN A 293 0.12 19.18 2.31
N VAL A 294 -0.62 19.85 3.21
CA VAL A 294 -0.13 20.20 4.56
C VAL A 294 0.21 18.99 5.45
N PHE A 295 -0.28 17.82 5.12
CA PHE A 295 0.07 16.55 5.77
C PHE A 295 1.27 15.85 5.13
N GLN A 296 1.84 16.39 4.04
CA GLN A 296 3.07 15.85 3.46
C GLN A 296 4.28 16.33 4.27
N PRO A 297 5.23 15.45 4.59
CA PRO A 297 6.44 15.83 5.29
C PRO A 297 7.21 16.95 4.56
N PHE A 298 7.67 17.94 5.31
CA PHE A 298 8.42 19.11 4.84
C PHE A 298 7.63 20.11 3.96
N PHE A 299 6.34 19.89 3.77
CA PHE A 299 5.51 20.85 3.06
C PHE A 299 5.31 22.12 3.90
N ARG A 300 5.48 23.28 3.26
CA ARG A 300 5.25 24.61 3.84
C ARG A 300 4.66 25.51 2.78
N THR A 301 3.70 26.33 3.15
CA THR A 301 3.15 27.36 2.27
C THR A 301 4.09 28.55 2.18
N ASP A 302 4.04 29.33 1.11
CA ASP A 302 4.84 30.56 0.95
C ASP A 302 4.58 31.55 2.10
N ALA A 303 3.34 31.65 2.56
CA ALA A 303 2.94 32.52 3.69
C ALA A 303 3.62 32.10 5.00
N THR A 304 3.93 30.82 5.20
CA THR A 304 4.54 30.30 6.43
C THR A 304 6.05 30.10 6.32
N SER A 305 6.65 30.33 5.15
CA SER A 305 8.08 30.10 4.90
C SER A 305 9.00 30.92 5.82
N LYS A 306 8.57 32.09 6.24
CA LYS A 306 9.32 33.00 7.14
C LYS A 306 9.21 32.60 8.62
N VAL A 307 8.24 31.82 9.01
CA VAL A 307 8.03 31.39 10.40
C VAL A 307 8.86 30.14 10.65
N ARG A 308 9.63 30.08 11.73
CA ARG A 308 10.52 28.94 12.05
C ARG A 308 9.74 27.62 12.09
N GLY A 309 10.20 26.57 11.41
CA GLY A 309 9.59 25.22 11.43
C GLY A 309 9.97 24.39 10.23
N TYR A 310 9.90 23.07 10.39
CA TYR A 310 10.42 22.10 9.44
C TYR A 310 9.35 21.36 8.63
N GLY A 311 8.04 21.64 8.85
CA GLY A 311 6.96 20.97 8.13
C GLY A 311 6.78 19.48 8.47
N VAL A 312 7.21 19.04 9.66
CA VAL A 312 7.12 17.62 10.10
C VAL A 312 6.00 17.41 11.12
N GLY A 313 5.54 18.47 11.81
CA GLY A 313 4.57 18.36 12.90
C GLY A 313 3.21 17.80 12.48
N LEU A 314 2.56 18.36 11.45
CA LEU A 314 1.25 17.90 10.97
C LEU A 314 1.27 16.45 10.41
N PRO A 315 2.25 16.05 9.60
CA PRO A 315 2.45 14.64 9.22
C PRO A 315 2.56 13.69 10.43
N LEU A 316 3.30 14.09 11.47
CA LEU A 316 3.43 13.33 12.70
C LEU A 316 2.08 13.23 13.42
N CYS A 317 1.33 14.33 13.54
CA CYS A 317 -0.01 14.34 14.12
C CYS A 317 -0.96 13.39 13.37
N GLN A 318 -0.99 13.46 12.04
CA GLN A 318 -1.82 12.59 11.22
C GLN A 318 -1.50 11.09 11.48
N ARG A 319 -0.22 10.76 11.57
CA ARG A 319 0.20 9.39 11.85
C ARG A 319 -0.22 8.94 13.25
N ILE A 320 0.00 9.78 14.27
CA ILE A 320 -0.42 9.49 15.65
C ILE A 320 -1.93 9.28 15.72
N ILE A 321 -2.72 10.20 15.19
CA ILE A 321 -4.19 10.11 15.20
C ILE A 321 -4.68 8.87 14.46
N SER A 322 -4.06 8.51 13.34
CA SER A 322 -4.37 7.29 12.58
C SER A 322 -4.13 6.01 13.41
N ILE A 323 -3.03 5.94 14.19
CA ILE A 323 -2.74 4.82 15.09
C ILE A 323 -3.83 4.68 16.16
N HIS A 324 -4.39 5.81 16.62
CA HIS A 324 -5.51 5.88 17.55
C HIS A 324 -6.88 5.67 16.88
N LYS A 325 -6.91 5.22 15.60
CA LYS A 325 -8.12 5.02 14.80
C LYS A 325 -9.01 6.28 14.69
N GLY A 326 -8.41 7.44 14.92
CA GLY A 326 -9.06 8.74 14.78
C GLY A 326 -8.92 9.32 13.36
N LYS A 327 -9.48 10.50 13.19
CA LYS A 327 -9.38 11.30 11.95
C LYS A 327 -8.87 12.69 12.30
N ILE A 328 -8.03 13.26 11.43
CA ILE A 328 -7.60 14.66 11.49
C ILE A 328 -7.94 15.34 10.17
N SER A 329 -8.46 16.54 10.25
CA SER A 329 -8.78 17.37 9.09
C SER A 329 -8.47 18.84 9.37
N ILE A 330 -8.37 19.65 8.33
CA ILE A 330 -8.08 21.07 8.40
C ILE A 330 -9.16 21.82 7.62
N GLU A 331 -9.70 22.86 8.27
CA GLU A 331 -10.55 23.87 7.65
C GLU A 331 -9.81 25.19 7.74
N SER A 332 -9.64 25.88 6.62
CA SER A 332 -8.91 27.15 6.62
C SER A 332 -9.45 28.07 5.53
N VAL A 333 -9.43 29.35 5.83
CA VAL A 333 -9.79 30.41 4.88
C VAL A 333 -8.64 31.43 4.88
N PRO A 334 -8.07 31.76 3.73
CA PRO A 334 -7.03 32.75 3.62
C PRO A 334 -7.43 34.09 4.31
N GLY A 335 -6.58 34.57 5.20
CA GLY A 335 -6.81 35.77 5.98
C GLY A 335 -7.76 35.65 7.19
N ALA A 336 -8.41 34.52 7.40
CA ALA A 336 -9.34 34.30 8.51
C ALA A 336 -8.83 33.32 9.58
N GLY A 337 -7.75 32.58 9.29
CA GLY A 337 -7.14 31.62 10.20
C GLY A 337 -7.36 30.17 9.79
N THR A 338 -6.95 29.27 10.68
CA THR A 338 -7.01 27.80 10.44
C THR A 338 -7.67 27.11 11.64
N ALA A 339 -8.44 26.07 11.37
CA ALA A 339 -8.98 25.15 12.35
C ALA A 339 -8.51 23.73 12.04
N VAL A 340 -7.78 23.13 12.96
CA VAL A 340 -7.43 21.70 12.93
C VAL A 340 -8.43 20.94 13.78
N ILE A 341 -9.05 19.91 13.17
CA ILE A 341 -10.11 19.12 13.78
C ILE A 341 -9.62 17.68 13.92
N VAL A 342 -9.63 17.18 15.15
CA VAL A 342 -9.28 15.81 15.50
C VAL A 342 -10.52 15.12 16.03
N VAL A 343 -10.85 13.97 15.45
CA VAL A 343 -11.98 13.12 15.85
C VAL A 343 -11.43 11.81 16.39
N LEU A 344 -11.76 11.49 17.64
CA LEU A 344 -11.37 10.24 18.30
C LEU A 344 -12.62 9.49 18.79
N LYS A 345 -12.53 8.17 18.82
CA LYS A 345 -13.59 7.33 19.40
C LYS A 345 -13.40 7.17 20.90
N PRO A 346 -14.43 7.38 21.71
CA PRO A 346 -14.39 7.03 23.12
C PRO A 346 -14.03 5.55 23.31
N ALA A 347 -13.30 5.26 24.37
CA ALA A 347 -13.10 3.89 24.84
C ALA A 347 -14.42 3.41 25.44
N LEU A 348 -15.35 2.92 24.60
CA LEU A 348 -16.58 2.30 25.09
C LEU A 348 -16.19 1.16 26.01
N GLY A 349 -16.48 1.32 27.30
CA GLY A 349 -16.12 0.39 28.34
C GLY A 349 -16.67 -1.01 28.11
N PHE A 350 -15.89 -2.00 28.51
CA PHE A 350 -16.39 -3.34 28.81
C PHE A 350 -17.22 -3.32 30.09
#